data_78a2d1ef6a97d6ded2f0a517871e7c61
#
_entry.id   78a2d1ef6a97d6ded2f0a517871e7c61
#
_cell.length_a   1.000
_cell.length_b   1.000
_cell.length_c   1.000
_cell.angle_alpha   90.00
_cell.angle_beta   90.00
_cell.angle_gamma   90.00
#
_symmetry.space_group_name_H-M   'P 1'
#
loop_
_entity.id
_entity.type
_entity.pdbx_description
1 polymer ?
#
loop_
_entity_poly.entity_id
_entity_poly.type
_entity_poly.pdbx_seq_one_letter_code
_entity_poly.pdbx_strand_id
1 'polypeptide(L)'
;SLLFGIPTFIGVYYGAEAVQAFINFIPQWLISGLAAGAGLLGAVGVALLLGTVKDKSLWPYFLIGFVFASYLGVNMIGIAIIAVACVAINYLADKNKVSSEEVEEFEVEPEDNSYRVLTKKDLWKTFWYGMAIESGNSATKQEANGFLQAMIPTLDKVYEDPAERAEAYERHCELFLTEGRVAELCVGISCAMEERNAIKKDIDPESINALKVALMGPLAGIGDSLIHGTI
;
A
#
# COMPACT_ATOMS: atom_id res chain seq x y z
N SER A 1 -16.96 -3.87 16.96
CA SER A 1 -16.46 -3.15 17.86
C SER A 1 -16.98 -3.03 19.29
N LEU A 2 -17.95 -3.84 19.72
CA LEU A 2 -18.32 -3.96 21.12
C LEU A 2 -17.13 -4.44 21.98
N LEU A 3 -16.26 -5.24 21.43
CA LEU A 3 -15.07 -5.78 22.10
C LEU A 3 -14.10 -4.67 22.59
N PHE A 4 -14.00 -3.58 21.84
CA PHE A 4 -13.19 -2.41 22.22
C PHE A 4 -14.01 -1.35 22.99
N GLY A 5 -15.29 -1.21 22.69
CA GLY A 5 -16.16 -0.24 23.35
C GLY A 5 -16.40 -0.53 24.82
N ILE A 6 -16.54 -1.81 25.19
CA ILE A 6 -16.78 -2.19 26.60
C ILE A 6 -15.58 -1.85 27.51
N PRO A 7 -14.33 -2.26 27.21
CA PRO A 7 -13.18 -1.88 28.02
C PRO A 7 -12.96 -0.38 28.11
N THR A 8 -13.16 0.35 26.98
CA THR A 8 -13.04 1.81 26.95
C THR A 8 -14.09 2.47 27.83
N PHE A 9 -15.35 2.02 27.75
CA PHE A 9 -16.44 2.53 28.59
C PHE A 9 -16.17 2.28 30.08
N ILE A 10 -15.73 1.08 30.45
CA ILE A 10 -15.34 0.72 31.82
C ILE A 10 -14.19 1.62 32.30
N GLY A 11 -13.16 1.83 31.48
CA GLY A 11 -12.02 2.69 31.82
C GLY A 11 -12.41 4.15 32.04
N VAL A 12 -13.31 4.68 31.18
CA VAL A 12 -13.81 6.06 31.31
C VAL A 12 -14.76 6.21 32.52
N TYR A 13 -15.61 5.21 32.75
CA TYR A 13 -16.62 5.25 33.82
C TYR A 13 -16.01 5.14 35.22
N TYR A 14 -15.07 4.23 35.41
CA TYR A 14 -14.44 3.99 36.71
C TYR A 14 -13.19 4.87 37.00
N GLY A 15 -12.72 5.60 35.98
CA GLY A 15 -11.60 6.53 36.11
C GLY A 15 -10.23 5.89 36.11
N ALA A 16 -9.19 6.73 36.10
CA ALA A 16 -7.79 6.31 35.97
C ALA A 16 -7.31 5.41 37.12
N GLU A 17 -7.85 5.58 38.34
CA GLU A 17 -7.47 4.81 39.51
C GLU A 17 -7.86 3.33 39.39
N ALA A 18 -9.07 3.03 38.90
CA ALA A 18 -9.53 1.66 38.68
C ALA A 18 -8.74 0.96 37.55
N VAL A 19 -8.42 1.69 36.50
CA VAL A 19 -7.56 1.19 35.41
C VAL A 19 -6.16 0.88 35.94
N GLN A 20 -5.59 1.76 36.78
CA GLN A 20 -4.29 1.56 37.38
C GLN A 20 -4.28 0.35 38.33
N ALA A 21 -5.33 0.20 39.14
CA ALA A 21 -5.47 -0.99 40.01
C ALA A 21 -5.53 -2.30 39.20
N PHE A 22 -6.24 -2.30 38.07
CA PHE A 22 -6.28 -3.44 37.17
C PHE A 22 -4.91 -3.74 36.53
N ILE A 23 -4.19 -2.72 36.08
CA ILE A 23 -2.84 -2.88 35.52
C ILE A 23 -1.88 -3.45 36.58
N ASN A 24 -1.96 -2.97 37.82
CA ASN A 24 -1.13 -3.45 38.92
C ASN A 24 -1.44 -4.92 39.33
N PHE A 25 -2.61 -5.44 39.01
CA PHE A 25 -2.96 -6.84 39.22
C PHE A 25 -2.29 -7.77 38.19
N ILE A 26 -1.89 -7.24 37.03
CA ILE A 26 -1.21 -8.03 36.00
C ILE A 26 0.24 -8.31 36.42
N PRO A 27 0.68 -9.58 36.48
CA PRO A 27 2.04 -9.89 36.82
C PRO A 27 3.07 -9.23 35.89
N GLN A 28 4.13 -8.68 36.45
CA GLN A 28 5.15 -7.95 35.68
C GLN A 28 5.81 -8.77 34.56
N TRP A 29 5.96 -10.09 34.77
CA TRP A 29 6.50 -10.98 33.72
C TRP A 29 5.61 -11.02 32.48
N LEU A 30 4.29 -10.92 32.65
CA LEU A 30 3.33 -10.91 31.54
C LEU A 30 3.43 -9.59 30.76
N ILE A 31 3.49 -8.47 31.48
CA ILE A 31 3.66 -7.13 30.87
C ILE A 31 4.97 -7.09 30.09
N SER A 32 6.08 -7.57 30.70
CA SER A 32 7.39 -7.61 30.04
C SER A 32 7.40 -8.56 28.83
N GLY A 33 6.70 -9.69 28.91
CA GLY A 33 6.54 -10.61 27.79
C GLY A 33 5.75 -10.02 26.63
N LEU A 34 4.65 -9.33 26.92
CA LEU A 34 3.87 -8.62 25.91
C LEU A 34 4.65 -7.49 25.26
N ALA A 35 5.40 -6.72 26.05
CA ALA A 35 6.27 -5.66 25.53
C ALA A 35 7.38 -6.19 24.63
N ALA A 36 8.01 -7.31 25.01
CA ALA A 36 9.00 -7.99 24.17
C ALA A 36 8.36 -8.53 22.88
N GLY A 37 7.17 -9.14 22.98
CA GLY A 37 6.40 -9.58 21.81
C GLY A 37 6.04 -8.45 20.85
N ALA A 38 5.60 -7.31 21.39
CA ALA A 38 5.32 -6.12 20.59
C ALA A 38 6.56 -5.60 19.83
N GLY A 39 7.74 -5.63 20.49
CA GLY A 39 9.01 -5.29 19.84
C GLY A 39 9.38 -6.24 18.69
N LEU A 40 9.07 -7.54 18.83
CA LEU A 40 9.31 -8.54 17.78
C LEU A 40 8.37 -8.35 16.57
N LEU A 41 7.14 -7.86 16.77
CA LEU A 41 6.21 -7.60 15.67
C LEU A 41 6.77 -6.61 14.66
N GLY A 42 7.46 -5.56 15.12
CA GLY A 42 8.16 -4.62 14.24
C GLY A 42 9.24 -5.31 13.39
N ALA A 43 10.05 -6.17 14.00
CA ALA A 43 11.08 -6.91 13.26
C ALA A 43 10.48 -7.89 12.23
N VAL A 44 9.39 -8.58 12.60
CA VAL A 44 8.64 -9.45 11.66
C VAL A 44 8.06 -8.64 10.51
N GLY A 45 7.49 -7.45 10.79
CA GLY A 45 6.98 -6.55 9.75
C GLY A 45 8.07 -6.16 8.75
N VAL A 46 9.25 -5.75 9.23
CA VAL A 46 10.41 -5.45 8.38
C VAL A 46 10.86 -6.67 7.58
N ALA A 47 10.92 -7.85 8.20
CA ALA A 47 11.30 -9.09 7.51
C ALA A 47 10.32 -9.46 6.39
N LEU A 48 9.02 -9.29 6.62
CA LEU A 48 7.98 -9.50 5.59
C LEU A 48 8.12 -8.52 4.44
N LEU A 49 8.33 -7.23 4.72
CA LEU A 49 8.58 -6.21 3.70
C LEU A 49 9.83 -6.54 2.87
N LEU A 50 10.92 -6.96 3.51
CA LEU A 50 12.13 -7.39 2.81
C LEU A 50 11.88 -8.63 1.94
N GLY A 51 11.02 -9.54 2.39
CA GLY A 51 10.60 -10.72 1.61
C GLY A 51 9.82 -10.37 0.34
N THR A 52 9.12 -9.23 0.30
CA THR A 52 8.40 -8.76 -0.90
C THR A 52 9.30 -8.05 -1.90
N VAL A 53 10.48 -7.59 -1.49
CA VAL A 53 11.46 -6.95 -2.38
C VAL A 53 12.17 -8.02 -3.22
N LYS A 54 11.62 -8.31 -4.40
CA LYS A 54 12.18 -9.32 -5.32
C LYS A 54 13.53 -8.91 -5.89
N ASP A 55 13.77 -7.61 -6.07
CA ASP A 55 15.00 -7.10 -6.69
C ASP A 55 16.08 -6.83 -5.65
N LYS A 56 17.16 -7.64 -5.72
CA LYS A 56 18.32 -7.52 -4.85
C LYS A 56 19.10 -6.21 -5.03
N SER A 57 18.90 -5.50 -6.13
CA SER A 57 19.52 -4.19 -6.39
C SER A 57 19.02 -3.11 -5.44
N LEU A 58 17.83 -3.31 -4.83
CA LEU A 58 17.22 -2.37 -3.89
C LEU A 58 17.74 -2.50 -2.44
N TRP A 59 18.44 -3.57 -2.12
CA TRP A 59 18.98 -3.80 -0.77
C TRP A 59 19.91 -2.70 -0.24
N PRO A 60 20.83 -2.11 -1.04
CA PRO A 60 21.65 -1.00 -0.59
C PRO A 60 20.83 0.21 -0.13
N TYR A 61 19.75 0.53 -0.85
CA TYR A 61 18.85 1.64 -0.49
C TYR A 61 18.11 1.39 0.82
N PHE A 62 17.70 0.13 1.07
CA PHE A 62 17.12 -0.26 2.35
C PHE A 62 18.12 -0.05 3.49
N LEU A 63 19.37 -0.50 3.34
CA LEU A 63 20.40 -0.34 4.37
C LEU A 63 20.70 1.14 4.67
N ILE A 64 20.77 1.96 3.62
CA ILE A 64 20.95 3.41 3.77
C ILE A 64 19.78 4.01 4.57
N GLY A 65 18.54 3.71 4.18
CA GLY A 65 17.35 4.18 4.89
C GLY A 65 17.31 3.73 6.36
N PHE A 66 17.69 2.48 6.63
CA PHE A 66 17.79 1.95 7.98
C PHE A 66 18.82 2.71 8.84
N VAL A 67 19.99 3.03 8.29
CA VAL A 67 21.00 3.82 8.99
C VAL A 67 20.50 5.22 9.29
N PHE A 68 19.86 5.90 8.34
CA PHE A 68 19.27 7.22 8.56
C PHE A 68 18.20 7.21 9.65
N ALA A 69 17.32 6.19 9.67
CA ALA A 69 16.28 6.06 10.68
C ALA A 69 16.86 5.73 12.06
N SER A 70 17.74 4.71 12.14
CA SER A 70 18.13 4.10 13.41
C SER A 70 19.30 4.82 14.10
N TYR A 71 20.23 5.37 13.33
CA TYR A 71 21.45 6.00 13.87
C TYR A 71 21.46 7.51 13.81
N LEU A 72 20.88 8.10 12.74
CA LEU A 72 20.84 9.56 12.57
C LEU A 72 19.54 10.18 13.09
N GLY A 73 18.54 9.34 13.45
CA GLY A 73 17.27 9.82 14.00
C GLY A 73 16.49 10.70 13.03
N VAL A 74 16.74 10.55 11.72
CA VAL A 74 16.00 11.30 10.69
C VAL A 74 14.55 10.79 10.68
N ASN A 75 13.59 11.71 10.76
CA ASN A 75 12.19 11.35 10.72
C ASN A 75 11.79 10.75 9.36
N MET A 76 10.66 10.03 9.31
CA MET A 76 10.18 9.36 8.10
C MET A 76 10.04 10.30 6.89
N ILE A 77 9.61 11.54 7.11
CA ILE A 77 9.45 12.54 6.03
C ILE A 77 10.83 12.88 5.44
N GLY A 78 11.85 13.07 6.28
CA GLY A 78 13.21 13.31 5.82
C GLY A 78 13.75 12.16 4.97
N ILE A 79 13.53 10.92 5.42
CA ILE A 79 13.94 9.72 4.67
C ILE A 79 13.19 9.63 3.32
N ALA A 80 11.89 9.91 3.29
CA ALA A 80 11.09 9.92 2.06
C ALA A 80 11.61 10.95 1.06
N ILE A 81 11.95 12.17 1.51
CA ILE A 81 12.52 13.20 0.65
C ILE A 81 13.88 12.76 0.08
N ILE A 82 14.75 12.18 0.91
CA ILE A 82 16.05 11.65 0.47
C ILE A 82 15.84 10.53 -0.57
N ALA A 83 14.89 9.62 -0.33
CA ALA A 83 14.59 8.53 -1.27
C ALA A 83 14.10 9.07 -2.63
N VAL A 84 13.19 10.04 -2.64
CA VAL A 84 12.73 10.70 -3.86
C VAL A 84 13.87 11.40 -4.58
N ALA A 85 14.75 12.09 -3.85
CA ALA A 85 15.93 12.74 -4.44
C ALA A 85 16.89 11.71 -5.06
N CYS A 86 17.13 10.58 -4.40
CA CYS A 86 17.96 9.49 -4.95
C CYS A 86 17.35 8.92 -6.25
N VAL A 87 16.04 8.69 -6.29
CA VAL A 87 15.34 8.22 -7.50
C VAL A 87 15.46 9.25 -8.62
N ALA A 88 15.25 10.54 -8.31
CA ALA A 88 15.38 11.62 -9.30
C ALA A 88 16.80 11.71 -9.86
N ILE A 89 17.83 11.59 -9.01
CA ILE A 89 19.23 11.61 -9.44
C ILE A 89 19.54 10.41 -10.36
N ASN A 90 19.09 9.20 -9.98
CA ASN A 90 19.26 8.01 -10.82
C ASN A 90 18.56 8.16 -12.18
N TYR A 91 17.32 8.66 -12.17
CA TYR A 91 16.58 8.91 -13.40
C TYR A 91 17.27 9.93 -14.31
N LEU A 92 17.78 11.03 -13.75
CA LEU A 92 18.52 12.03 -14.51
C LEU A 92 19.87 11.52 -15.01
N ALA A 93 20.55 10.67 -14.21
CA ALA A 93 21.80 10.03 -14.62
C ALA A 93 21.58 9.03 -15.76
N ASP A 94 20.52 8.24 -15.72
CA ASP A 94 20.14 7.32 -16.81
C ASP A 94 19.73 8.10 -18.07
N LYS A 95 18.95 9.15 -17.92
CA LYS A 95 18.59 10.01 -19.05
C LYS A 95 19.83 10.64 -19.73
N ASN A 96 20.86 11.00 -18.96
CA ASN A 96 22.13 11.52 -19.51
C ASN A 96 22.96 10.42 -20.18
N LYS A 97 22.84 9.15 -19.82
CA LYS A 97 23.47 8.03 -20.52
C LYS A 97 22.77 7.72 -21.84
N VAL A 98 21.43 7.75 -21.84
CA VAL A 98 20.60 7.53 -23.04
C VAL A 98 20.77 8.67 -24.06
N SER A 99 21.05 9.90 -23.62
CA SER A 99 21.29 11.03 -24.55
C SER A 99 22.65 10.99 -25.25
N SER A 100 23.54 10.02 -24.95
CA SER A 100 24.78 9.78 -25.70
C SER A 100 24.68 8.62 -26.70
N GLU A 101 23.61 7.87 -26.72
CA GLU A 101 23.29 6.88 -27.74
C GLU A 101 21.87 7.21 -28.25
N GLU A 102 21.82 7.84 -29.44
CA GLU A 102 20.67 8.15 -30.28
C GLU A 102 19.34 8.37 -29.52
N VAL A 103 18.98 9.65 -29.37
CA VAL A 103 17.62 10.05 -29.05
C VAL A 103 16.74 9.64 -30.24
N GLU A 104 16.24 8.41 -30.25
CA GLU A 104 14.93 8.21 -30.85
C GLU A 104 13.97 9.07 -30.05
N GLU A 105 13.56 10.18 -30.63
CA GLU A 105 12.49 11.04 -30.17
C GLU A 105 11.32 10.11 -29.85
N PHE A 106 11.05 9.89 -28.56
CA PHE A 106 9.91 9.12 -28.15
C PHE A 106 8.71 9.98 -28.55
N GLU A 107 8.30 9.86 -29.82
CA GLU A 107 7.01 10.35 -30.27
C GLU A 107 6.00 9.67 -29.33
N VAL A 108 5.43 10.46 -28.43
CA VAL A 108 4.26 10.05 -27.67
C VAL A 108 3.19 9.84 -28.72
N GLU A 109 3.06 8.59 -29.18
CA GLU A 109 1.94 8.23 -30.06
C GLU A 109 0.66 8.76 -29.41
N PRO A 110 -0.23 9.38 -30.19
CA PRO A 110 -1.47 9.91 -29.66
C PRO A 110 -2.15 8.79 -28.88
N GLU A 111 -2.40 9.04 -27.59
CA GLU A 111 -2.95 8.07 -26.65
C GLU A 111 -4.16 7.40 -27.29
N ASP A 112 -3.99 6.15 -27.72
CA ASP A 112 -5.10 5.38 -28.28
C ASP A 112 -6.08 5.09 -27.15
N ASN A 113 -7.08 5.95 -27.05
CA ASN A 113 -8.16 5.85 -26.08
C ASN A 113 -9.29 4.90 -26.50
N SER A 114 -9.10 4.10 -27.58
CA SER A 114 -10.11 3.17 -28.11
C SER A 114 -10.54 2.10 -27.12
N TYR A 115 -9.72 1.83 -26.10
CA TYR A 115 -9.99 0.84 -25.05
C TYR A 115 -10.78 1.39 -23.86
N ARG A 116 -11.04 2.70 -23.80
CA ARG A 116 -11.74 3.30 -22.66
C ARG A 116 -13.23 2.99 -22.69
N VAL A 117 -13.68 2.18 -21.74
CA VAL A 117 -15.07 1.76 -21.53
C VAL A 117 -15.64 2.36 -20.23
N LEU A 118 -14.77 2.68 -19.29
CA LEU A 118 -15.17 3.23 -18.00
C LEU A 118 -15.68 4.66 -18.14
N THR A 119 -16.88 4.89 -17.62
CA THR A 119 -17.48 6.23 -17.58
C THR A 119 -17.10 6.95 -16.27
N LYS A 120 -17.28 8.27 -16.24
CA LYS A 120 -17.12 9.05 -15.00
C LYS A 120 -17.96 8.51 -13.83
N LYS A 121 -19.14 7.94 -14.12
CA LYS A 121 -20.00 7.34 -13.09
C LYS A 121 -19.39 6.07 -12.50
N ASP A 122 -18.73 5.26 -13.33
CA ASP A 122 -18.05 4.05 -12.88
C ASP A 122 -16.86 4.39 -12.00
N LEU A 123 -16.06 5.38 -12.41
CA LEU A 123 -14.94 5.88 -11.61
C LEU A 123 -15.39 6.46 -10.27
N TRP A 124 -16.49 7.23 -10.25
CA TRP A 124 -17.08 7.73 -9.00
C TRP A 124 -17.54 6.60 -8.11
N LYS A 125 -18.13 5.54 -8.69
CA LYS A 125 -18.54 4.36 -7.93
C LYS A 125 -17.33 3.65 -7.32
N THR A 126 -16.27 3.43 -8.10
CA THR A 126 -15.01 2.87 -7.63
C THR A 126 -14.42 3.70 -6.50
N PHE A 127 -14.37 5.03 -6.63
CA PHE A 127 -13.91 5.94 -5.59
C PHE A 127 -14.69 5.76 -4.27
N TRP A 128 -16.03 5.76 -4.31
CA TRP A 128 -16.83 5.59 -3.11
C TRP A 128 -16.64 4.22 -2.44
N TYR A 129 -16.43 3.17 -3.23
CA TYR A 129 -16.10 1.84 -2.68
C TYR A 129 -14.70 1.82 -2.08
N GLY A 130 -13.75 2.53 -2.66
CA GLY A 130 -12.38 2.66 -2.17
C GLY A 130 -12.28 3.40 -0.83
N MET A 131 -13.16 4.37 -0.57
CA MET A 131 -13.26 5.04 0.74
C MET A 131 -13.45 4.06 1.91
N ALA A 132 -13.94 2.86 1.65
CA ALA A 132 -14.16 1.82 2.64
C ALA A 132 -13.05 0.74 2.65
N ILE A 133 -11.91 0.98 2.02
CA ILE A 133 -10.84 -0.02 1.82
C ILE A 133 -10.36 -0.62 3.15
N GLU A 134 -10.19 0.20 4.17
CA GLU A 134 -9.77 -0.23 5.52
C GLU A 134 -10.80 -1.12 6.22
N SER A 135 -12.08 -1.07 5.80
CA SER A 135 -13.13 -1.90 6.41
C SER A 135 -13.00 -3.39 6.07
N GLY A 136 -12.30 -3.69 4.98
CA GLY A 136 -12.05 -5.04 4.49
C GLY A 136 -10.78 -5.71 5.05
N ASN A 137 -10.24 -5.20 6.15
CA ASN A 137 -8.99 -5.69 6.72
C ASN A 137 -9.10 -7.14 7.25
N SER A 138 -8.10 -7.96 6.93
CA SER A 138 -8.00 -9.35 7.37
C SER A 138 -6.61 -9.64 7.96
N ALA A 139 -6.52 -10.63 8.86
CA ALA A 139 -5.27 -10.98 9.52
C ALA A 139 -4.18 -11.51 8.56
N THR A 140 -4.56 -12.09 7.42
CA THR A 140 -3.64 -12.76 6.49
C THR A 140 -3.32 -11.95 5.26
N LYS A 141 -4.29 -11.16 4.75
CA LYS A 141 -4.17 -10.41 3.49
C LYS A 141 -4.33 -8.90 3.67
N GLN A 142 -4.40 -8.45 4.90
CA GLN A 142 -4.59 -7.05 5.29
C GLN A 142 -5.80 -6.42 4.57
N GLU A 143 -5.62 -5.37 3.79
CA GLU A 143 -6.66 -4.60 3.11
C GLU A 143 -7.09 -5.18 1.75
N ALA A 144 -6.60 -6.37 1.37
CA ALA A 144 -6.88 -6.98 0.06
C ALA A 144 -8.38 -7.09 -0.25
N ASN A 145 -9.22 -7.44 0.76
CA ASN A 145 -10.66 -7.54 0.57
C ASN A 145 -11.29 -6.17 0.26
N GLY A 146 -10.82 -5.12 0.95
CA GLY A 146 -11.27 -3.75 0.69
C GLY A 146 -10.80 -3.24 -0.67
N PHE A 147 -9.57 -3.57 -1.06
CA PHE A 147 -9.03 -3.26 -2.39
C PHE A 147 -9.86 -3.94 -3.49
N LEU A 148 -10.12 -5.25 -3.37
CA LEU A 148 -10.99 -5.94 -4.31
C LEU A 148 -12.39 -5.32 -4.34
N GLN A 149 -12.98 -5.00 -3.19
CA GLN A 149 -14.28 -4.35 -3.12
C GLN A 149 -14.30 -3.04 -3.92
N ALA A 150 -13.25 -2.24 -3.84
CA ALA A 150 -13.11 -1.02 -4.64
C ALA A 150 -13.03 -1.32 -6.13
N MET A 151 -12.37 -2.41 -6.53
CA MET A 151 -12.20 -2.81 -7.93
C MET A 151 -13.44 -3.45 -8.57
N ILE A 152 -14.35 -4.06 -7.79
CA ILE A 152 -15.53 -4.77 -8.31
C ILE A 152 -16.31 -3.98 -9.38
N PRO A 153 -16.66 -2.69 -9.17
CA PRO A 153 -17.43 -1.95 -10.17
C PRO A 153 -16.73 -1.83 -11.52
N THR A 154 -15.41 -1.75 -11.51
CA THR A 154 -14.58 -1.70 -12.70
C THR A 154 -14.51 -3.09 -13.36
N LEU A 155 -14.14 -4.12 -12.58
CA LEU A 155 -13.94 -5.48 -13.09
C LEU A 155 -15.22 -6.08 -13.67
N ASP A 156 -16.37 -5.84 -13.03
CA ASP A 156 -17.68 -6.28 -13.53
C ASP A 156 -18.03 -5.66 -14.88
N LYS A 157 -17.52 -4.46 -15.15
CA LYS A 157 -17.84 -3.75 -16.37
C LYS A 157 -16.88 -4.06 -17.51
N VAL A 158 -15.59 -4.26 -17.21
CA VAL A 158 -14.58 -4.45 -18.26
C VAL A 158 -14.44 -5.91 -18.68
N TYR A 159 -14.73 -6.88 -17.79
CA TYR A 159 -14.69 -8.31 -18.09
C TYR A 159 -16.08 -8.90 -18.28
N GLU A 160 -16.46 -9.16 -19.53
CA GLU A 160 -17.73 -9.80 -19.87
C GLU A 160 -17.70 -11.30 -19.57
N ASP A 161 -16.56 -11.96 -19.84
CA ASP A 161 -16.37 -13.38 -19.53
C ASP A 161 -16.24 -13.61 -18.02
N PRO A 162 -17.12 -14.48 -17.45
CA PRO A 162 -17.06 -14.81 -16.02
C PRO A 162 -15.74 -15.46 -15.58
N ALA A 163 -15.05 -16.20 -16.46
CA ALA A 163 -13.78 -16.85 -16.14
C ALA A 163 -12.66 -15.81 -16.03
N GLU A 164 -12.51 -14.93 -17.02
CA GLU A 164 -11.52 -13.84 -17.01
C GLU A 164 -11.76 -12.90 -15.81
N ARG A 165 -13.02 -12.61 -15.50
CA ARG A 165 -13.39 -11.79 -14.34
C ARG A 165 -13.03 -12.45 -13.02
N ALA A 166 -13.20 -13.76 -12.90
CA ALA A 166 -12.81 -14.50 -11.69
C ALA A 166 -11.30 -14.47 -11.49
N GLU A 167 -10.50 -14.62 -12.53
CA GLU A 167 -9.04 -14.47 -12.48
C GLU A 167 -8.63 -13.06 -12.05
N ALA A 168 -9.31 -12.03 -12.56
CA ALA A 168 -9.07 -10.65 -12.13
C ALA A 168 -9.39 -10.44 -10.65
N TYR A 169 -10.48 -11.01 -10.14
CA TYR A 169 -10.81 -10.98 -8.72
C TYR A 169 -9.74 -11.66 -7.87
N GLU A 170 -9.28 -12.85 -8.27
CA GLU A 170 -8.25 -13.59 -7.54
C GLU A 170 -6.95 -12.77 -7.45
N ARG A 171 -6.51 -12.16 -8.54
CA ARG A 171 -5.34 -11.28 -8.62
C ARG A 171 -5.42 -10.11 -7.64
N HIS A 172 -6.60 -9.51 -7.48
CA HIS A 172 -6.80 -8.39 -6.55
C HIS A 172 -7.11 -8.81 -5.11
N CYS A 173 -7.33 -10.11 -4.85
CA CYS A 173 -7.40 -10.70 -3.51
C CYS A 173 -6.03 -10.98 -2.88
N GLU A 174 -4.91 -10.67 -3.55
CA GLU A 174 -3.58 -10.81 -2.97
C GLU A 174 -3.29 -9.75 -1.93
N LEU A 175 -2.28 -10.01 -1.08
CA LEU A 175 -1.87 -9.09 -0.02
C LEU A 175 -1.80 -7.64 -0.51
N PHE A 176 -2.49 -6.77 0.19
CA PHE A 176 -2.43 -5.33 0.01
C PHE A 176 -2.43 -4.63 1.36
N LEU A 177 -1.49 -3.71 1.54
CA LEU A 177 -1.34 -2.93 2.76
C LEU A 177 -0.73 -1.57 2.42
N THR A 178 -1.49 -0.53 2.65
CA THR A 178 -1.01 0.86 2.53
C THR A 178 -1.82 1.78 3.43
N GLU A 179 -1.56 3.06 3.44
CA GLU A 179 -2.43 4.02 4.12
C GLU A 179 -3.71 4.22 3.29
N GLY A 180 -4.88 4.06 3.91
CA GLY A 180 -6.17 3.96 3.21
C GLY A 180 -6.52 5.15 2.33
N ARG A 181 -6.09 6.38 2.70
CA ARG A 181 -6.40 7.60 1.93
C ARG A 181 -5.56 7.73 0.65
N VAL A 182 -4.37 7.14 0.62
CA VAL A 182 -3.53 7.10 -0.58
C VAL A 182 -3.70 5.81 -1.39
N ALA A 183 -4.37 4.81 -0.83
CA ALA A 183 -4.70 3.56 -1.50
C ALA A 183 -5.50 3.77 -2.79
N GLU A 184 -6.31 4.83 -2.84
CA GLU A 184 -7.11 5.21 -4.01
C GLU A 184 -6.26 5.44 -5.26
N LEU A 185 -5.02 5.88 -5.11
CA LEU A 185 -4.10 6.01 -6.24
C LEU A 185 -3.77 4.64 -6.84
N CYS A 186 -3.50 3.64 -5.98
CA CYS A 186 -3.30 2.26 -6.42
C CYS A 186 -4.54 1.68 -7.10
N VAL A 187 -5.72 1.92 -6.55
CA VAL A 187 -7.00 1.48 -7.13
C VAL A 187 -7.18 2.10 -8.51
N GLY A 188 -6.96 3.41 -8.65
CA GLY A 188 -7.11 4.12 -9.92
C GLY A 188 -6.18 3.59 -11.01
N ILE A 189 -4.89 3.39 -10.68
CA ILE A 189 -3.91 2.83 -11.62
C ILE A 189 -4.27 1.40 -12.00
N SER A 190 -4.66 0.57 -11.03
CA SER A 190 -5.08 -0.81 -11.29
C SER A 190 -6.33 -0.87 -12.18
N CYS A 191 -7.31 0.02 -11.97
CA CYS A 191 -8.49 0.13 -12.82
C CYS A 191 -8.12 0.45 -14.28
N ALA A 192 -7.20 1.39 -14.49
CA ALA A 192 -6.76 1.78 -15.83
C ALA A 192 -6.02 0.63 -16.54
N MET A 193 -5.19 -0.13 -15.81
CA MET A 193 -4.49 -1.29 -16.36
C MET A 193 -5.45 -2.43 -16.68
N GLU A 194 -6.42 -2.73 -15.81
CA GLU A 194 -7.43 -3.76 -16.06
C GLU A 194 -8.34 -3.38 -17.22
N GLU A 195 -8.76 -2.13 -17.36
CA GLU A 195 -9.53 -1.64 -18.49
C GLU A 195 -8.78 -1.86 -19.81
N ARG A 196 -7.51 -1.51 -19.85
CA ARG A 196 -6.68 -1.72 -21.03
C ARG A 196 -6.46 -3.21 -21.31
N ASN A 197 -6.16 -4.00 -20.27
CA ASN A 197 -5.91 -5.44 -20.42
C ASN A 197 -7.14 -6.21 -20.88
N ALA A 198 -8.33 -5.88 -20.38
CA ALA A 198 -9.57 -6.54 -20.78
C ALA A 198 -9.83 -6.42 -22.30
N ILE A 199 -9.41 -5.31 -22.91
CA ILE A 199 -9.73 -5.00 -24.32
C ILE A 199 -8.57 -5.33 -25.25
N LYS A 200 -7.34 -4.88 -24.91
CA LYS A 200 -6.19 -5.06 -25.79
C LYS A 200 -5.40 -6.33 -25.53
N LYS A 201 -5.52 -6.89 -24.32
CA LYS A 201 -4.77 -8.08 -23.87
C LYS A 201 -3.24 -7.95 -24.09
N ASP A 202 -2.72 -6.72 -23.97
CA ASP A 202 -1.32 -6.36 -24.19
C ASP A 202 -0.55 -6.15 -22.90
N ILE A 203 -1.20 -6.25 -21.73
CA ILE A 203 -0.58 -6.16 -20.41
C ILE A 203 -0.55 -7.56 -19.81
N ASP A 204 0.64 -7.97 -19.36
CA ASP A 204 0.76 -9.18 -18.57
C ASP A 204 0.04 -9.01 -17.22
N PRO A 205 -0.89 -9.91 -16.86
CA PRO A 205 -1.59 -9.86 -15.59
C PRO A 205 -0.67 -9.81 -14.35
N GLU A 206 0.51 -10.44 -14.41
CA GLU A 206 1.50 -10.36 -13.34
C GLU A 206 2.05 -8.95 -13.15
N SER A 207 2.16 -8.17 -14.25
CA SER A 207 2.62 -6.77 -14.20
C SER A 207 1.66 -5.87 -13.44
N ILE A 208 0.34 -6.13 -13.51
CA ILE A 208 -0.67 -5.39 -12.76
C ILE A 208 -0.47 -5.58 -11.26
N ASN A 209 -0.25 -6.83 -10.84
CA ASN A 209 0.01 -7.13 -9.45
C ASN A 209 1.39 -6.62 -8.98
N ALA A 210 2.41 -6.74 -9.83
CA ALA A 210 3.74 -6.22 -9.54
C ALA A 210 3.72 -4.70 -9.29
N LEU A 211 2.97 -3.94 -10.09
CA LEU A 211 2.82 -2.51 -9.89
C LEU A 211 2.08 -2.19 -8.56
N LYS A 212 1.00 -2.92 -8.27
CA LYS A 212 0.29 -2.80 -6.98
C LYS A 212 1.25 -3.01 -5.80
N VAL A 213 2.06 -4.07 -5.84
CA VAL A 213 3.05 -4.38 -4.80
C VAL A 213 4.14 -3.30 -4.71
N ALA A 214 4.62 -2.79 -5.85
CA ALA A 214 5.64 -1.74 -5.89
C ALA A 214 5.16 -0.41 -5.28
N LEU A 215 3.88 -0.10 -5.40
CA LEU A 215 3.29 1.12 -4.86
C LEU A 215 2.94 1.03 -3.37
N MET A 216 2.70 -0.16 -2.83
CA MET A 216 2.29 -0.34 -1.43
C MET A 216 3.23 0.32 -0.43
N GLY A 217 4.52 0.01 -0.51
CA GLY A 217 5.53 0.51 0.44
C GLY A 217 5.68 2.03 0.41
N PRO A 218 5.97 2.63 -0.75
CA PRO A 218 6.08 4.08 -0.89
C PRO A 218 4.81 4.83 -0.46
N LEU A 219 3.64 4.34 -0.84
CA LEU A 219 2.38 4.98 -0.47
C LEU A 219 2.08 4.86 1.03
N ALA A 220 2.35 3.69 1.64
CA ALA A 220 2.25 3.53 3.09
C ALA A 220 3.19 4.50 3.81
N GLY A 221 4.46 4.57 3.42
CA GLY A 221 5.44 5.46 4.03
C GLY A 221 5.07 6.94 3.93
N ILE A 222 4.60 7.37 2.78
CA ILE A 222 4.13 8.75 2.56
C ILE A 222 2.83 9.00 3.33
N GLY A 223 1.86 8.10 3.24
CA GLY A 223 0.56 8.23 3.87
C GLY A 223 0.65 8.29 5.39
N ASP A 224 1.33 7.35 6.01
CA ASP A 224 1.52 7.31 7.47
C ASP A 224 2.28 8.53 7.97
N SER A 225 3.31 8.98 7.23
CA SER A 225 4.12 10.12 7.66
C SER A 225 3.40 11.45 7.50
N LEU A 226 2.69 11.67 6.38
CA LEU A 226 2.03 12.93 6.09
C LEU A 226 0.65 13.04 6.75
N ILE A 227 -0.08 11.93 6.87
CA ILE A 227 -1.47 11.94 7.31
C ILE A 227 -1.57 11.65 8.81
N HIS A 228 -0.86 10.62 9.31
CA HIS A 228 -0.88 10.28 10.73
C HIS A 228 0.22 10.97 11.55
N GLY A 229 1.36 11.32 10.95
CA GLY A 229 2.48 11.97 11.64
C GLY A 229 2.34 13.48 11.80
N THR A 230 1.37 14.13 11.14
CA THR A 230 1.14 15.59 11.18
C THR A 230 -0.14 16.00 11.92
N ILE A 231 -0.96 15.05 12.37
CA ILE A 231 -2.14 15.27 13.21
C ILE A 231 -1.87 14.77 14.62
#